data_b8390828e19171168f2ba3ba358df82d
#
_entry.id   b8390828e19171168f2ba3ba358df82d
#
_cell.length_a   1.000
_cell.length_b   1.000
_cell.length_c   1.000
_cell.angle_alpha   90.00
_cell.angle_beta   90.00
_cell.angle_gamma   90.00
#
_symmetry.space_group_name_H-M   'P 1'
#
loop_
_entity.id
_entity.type
_entity.pdbx_description
1 polymer ?
#
loop_
_entity_poly.entity_id
_entity_poly.type
_entity_poly.pdbx_seq_one_letter_code
_entity_poly.pdbx_strand_id
1 'polypeptide(L)'
;MRWAVNGISRSSVRSLQFRLGKKPLSTIALGLHNAERINVPVGSSGSVKIDLYNLPKVSSSEPLLVYLPSFSSEAPTSDLTQLPRFAQKHATAVIHYRWTDPWPEEKAVEDDASDGEETVYRHFHSGWPAPIHDTLKAYTWITENLIPTTPRSARRDIYVYGSYLGASLATSLALTEAHPHERMAVRGCVAYNGIYNWTMFLPDHPINKLPKSISRNFLEEILTLPGDPDFQELKQMVRELFNKPDDLFDPFASSCLFFQTPGLLVPPSFDESAIPPPSSLVDMPWLPEEAVEQLMPLKHPRKSPLVFPARKSTLKIPEMLLLHDTAPPLPPSLMRRRQRRKKENPVNSFRTQAEQLASLMRRSINKVELKERMKWDENMHDCDEEADRRVQVHDVGDKSNDIVATAWLDERMFRKLSE
;
A
#
# COMPACT_ATOMS: atom_id res chain seq x y z
N MET A 1 42.25 37.42 -12.17
CA MET A 1 41.98 35.99 -12.05
C MET A 1 40.45 35.81 -11.92
N ARG A 2 39.83 35.33 -12.96
CA ARG A 2 38.38 35.13 -13.02
C ARG A 2 38.10 33.67 -12.59
N TRP A 3 37.31 33.46 -11.53
CA TRP A 3 36.79 32.16 -11.16
C TRP A 3 35.41 32.01 -11.81
N ALA A 4 35.32 31.02 -12.69
CA ALA A 4 34.08 30.62 -13.31
C ALA A 4 33.28 29.76 -12.31
N VAL A 5 32.08 30.17 -11.97
CA VAL A 5 31.10 29.41 -11.20
C VAL A 5 30.41 28.47 -12.17
N ASN A 6 30.73 27.20 -12.10
CA ASN A 6 30.04 26.13 -12.86
C ASN A 6 28.60 25.98 -12.34
N GLY A 7 27.66 26.19 -13.21
CA GLY A 7 26.26 26.00 -12.96
C GLY A 7 25.92 24.55 -12.64
N ILE A 8 25.25 24.36 -11.54
CA ILE A 8 24.62 23.08 -11.16
C ILE A 8 23.41 22.90 -12.09
N SER A 9 23.50 21.89 -12.93
CA SER A 9 22.43 21.43 -13.80
C SER A 9 21.22 21.05 -12.95
N ARG A 10 20.11 21.77 -13.14
CA ARG A 10 18.80 21.39 -12.61
C ARG A 10 18.39 20.09 -13.29
N SER A 11 18.42 19.01 -12.54
CA SER A 11 17.83 17.75 -12.98
C SER A 11 16.32 17.96 -13.13
N SER A 12 15.86 17.83 -14.36
CA SER A 12 14.46 17.78 -14.77
C SER A 12 13.75 16.66 -14.02
N VAL A 13 12.89 17.01 -13.07
CA VAL A 13 11.95 16.08 -12.45
C VAL A 13 10.95 15.70 -13.55
N ARG A 14 11.12 14.51 -14.10
CA ARG A 14 10.20 13.95 -15.08
C ARG A 14 8.93 13.53 -14.35
N SER A 15 7.80 14.01 -14.85
CA SER A 15 6.48 13.55 -14.41
C SER A 15 6.42 12.02 -14.45
N LEU A 16 6.11 11.43 -13.31
CA LEU A 16 5.91 10.02 -13.10
C LEU A 16 4.64 9.53 -13.83
N GLN A 17 4.74 9.36 -15.12
CA GLN A 17 3.75 8.56 -15.85
C GLN A 17 4.18 7.10 -15.73
N PHE A 18 3.54 6.35 -14.84
CA PHE A 18 3.61 4.89 -14.90
C PHE A 18 3.29 4.46 -16.33
N ARG A 19 4.29 3.93 -17.01
CA ARG A 19 4.10 3.32 -18.31
C ARG A 19 3.37 2.00 -18.10
N LEU A 20 2.05 2.07 -17.94
CA LEU A 20 1.18 0.93 -18.24
C LEU A 20 1.55 0.47 -19.63
N GLY A 21 2.07 -0.74 -19.73
CA GLY A 21 2.54 -1.32 -20.97
C GLY A 21 1.54 -1.06 -22.10
N LYS A 22 1.98 -0.37 -23.16
CA LYS A 22 1.17 -0.03 -24.32
C LYS A 22 0.76 -1.30 -25.05
N LYS A 23 -0.37 -1.89 -24.63
CA LYS A 23 -1.21 -2.67 -25.57
C LYS A 23 -2.44 -1.81 -25.87
N PRO A 24 -2.75 -1.55 -27.15
CA PRO A 24 -3.94 -0.78 -27.49
C PRO A 24 -5.17 -1.59 -27.07
N LEU A 25 -5.82 -1.16 -26.01
CA LEU A 25 -7.13 -1.65 -25.61
C LEU A 25 -8.13 -1.09 -26.62
N SER A 26 -8.75 -1.96 -27.39
CA SER A 26 -9.90 -1.60 -28.21
C SER A 26 -11.03 -1.15 -27.28
N THR A 27 -11.22 0.14 -27.20
CA THR A 27 -12.25 0.79 -26.39
C THR A 27 -13.60 0.54 -27.04
N ILE A 28 -14.38 -0.39 -26.50
CA ILE A 28 -15.82 -0.40 -26.72
C ILE A 28 -16.36 0.64 -25.74
N ALA A 29 -16.76 1.78 -26.26
CA ALA A 29 -17.46 2.80 -25.48
C ALA A 29 -18.83 2.25 -25.04
N LEU A 30 -18.88 1.59 -23.89
CA LEU A 30 -20.13 1.38 -23.17
C LEU A 30 -20.47 2.72 -22.51
N GLY A 31 -21.63 3.27 -22.87
CA GLY A 31 -22.07 4.58 -22.38
C GLY A 31 -22.17 4.62 -20.88
N LEU A 32 -21.13 5.10 -20.24
CA LEU A 32 -21.10 5.43 -18.82
C LEU A 32 -21.82 6.75 -18.61
N HIS A 33 -23.14 6.65 -18.43
CA HIS A 33 -23.97 7.80 -18.09
C HIS A 33 -24.11 7.86 -16.57
N ASN A 34 -23.73 8.98 -15.97
CA ASN A 34 -23.85 9.43 -14.59
C ASN A 34 -22.63 9.10 -13.69
N ALA A 35 -21.56 9.80 -13.91
CA ALA A 35 -20.55 10.00 -12.86
C ALA A 35 -21.00 11.18 -11.97
N GLU A 36 -21.07 10.98 -10.67
CA GLU A 36 -21.33 12.03 -9.69
C GLU A 36 -20.06 12.27 -8.86
N ARG A 37 -19.57 13.53 -8.84
CA ARG A 37 -18.42 13.93 -8.04
C ARG A 37 -18.86 14.59 -6.76
N ILE A 38 -18.32 14.12 -5.63
CA ILE A 38 -18.61 14.60 -4.29
C ILE A 38 -17.32 15.03 -3.63
N ASN A 39 -17.34 16.20 -2.99
CA ASN A 39 -16.23 16.70 -2.19
C ASN A 39 -16.57 16.53 -0.71
N VAL A 40 -15.77 15.73 0.00
CA VAL A 40 -15.96 15.45 1.43
C VAL A 40 -14.91 16.23 2.21
N PRO A 41 -15.30 17.12 3.14
CA PRO A 41 -14.34 17.90 3.92
C PRO A 41 -13.55 17.00 4.90
N VAL A 42 -12.24 17.22 4.95
CA VAL A 42 -11.32 16.52 5.84
C VAL A 42 -10.75 17.53 6.85
N GLY A 43 -11.57 17.95 7.78
CA GLY A 43 -11.18 18.92 8.81
C GLY A 43 -10.58 20.21 8.23
N SER A 44 -9.48 20.67 8.81
CA SER A 44 -8.72 21.84 8.36
C SER A 44 -7.78 21.55 7.18
N SER A 45 -7.61 20.29 6.78
CA SER A 45 -6.64 19.88 5.76
C SER A 45 -7.20 19.90 4.33
N GLY A 46 -8.44 20.38 4.13
CA GLY A 46 -9.07 20.49 2.81
C GLY A 46 -10.19 19.47 2.60
N SER A 47 -10.32 18.93 1.39
CA SER A 47 -11.37 17.97 1.03
C SER A 47 -10.81 16.82 0.20
N VAL A 48 -11.42 15.64 0.36
CA VAL A 48 -11.20 14.48 -0.49
C VAL A 48 -12.31 14.39 -1.52
N LYS A 49 -11.97 14.05 -2.76
CA LYS A 49 -12.92 13.87 -3.86
C LYS A 49 -13.31 12.41 -3.97
N ILE A 50 -14.60 12.15 -4.16
CA ILE A 50 -15.15 10.82 -4.43
C ILE A 50 -15.92 10.89 -5.73
N ASP A 51 -15.56 10.04 -6.69
CA ASP A 51 -16.31 9.89 -7.92
C ASP A 51 -17.17 8.61 -7.86
N LEU A 52 -18.46 8.77 -8.03
CA LEU A 52 -19.44 7.69 -7.96
C LEU A 52 -19.87 7.29 -9.37
N TYR A 53 -19.74 6.02 -9.69
CA TYR A 53 -20.09 5.45 -10.99
C TYR A 53 -21.10 4.33 -10.85
N ASN A 54 -22.03 4.23 -11.79
CA ASN A 54 -23.02 3.16 -11.90
C ASN A 54 -23.86 2.96 -10.62
N LEU A 55 -24.01 4.00 -9.80
CA LEU A 55 -24.85 3.90 -8.63
C LEU A 55 -26.31 3.95 -9.06
N PRO A 56 -27.09 2.93 -8.73
CA PRO A 56 -28.53 3.00 -8.95
C PRO A 56 -29.11 4.15 -8.13
N LYS A 57 -30.02 4.92 -8.71
CA LYS A 57 -30.63 6.12 -8.11
C LYS A 57 -31.36 5.89 -6.78
N VAL A 58 -31.58 4.63 -6.38
CA VAL A 58 -32.31 4.26 -5.15
C VAL A 58 -31.58 3.12 -4.46
N SER A 59 -31.28 3.31 -3.20
CA SER A 59 -30.86 2.37 -2.15
C SER A 59 -30.78 0.89 -2.55
N SER A 60 -29.85 0.55 -3.41
CA SER A 60 -29.62 -0.84 -3.84
C SER A 60 -28.85 -1.60 -2.76
N SER A 61 -29.22 -2.86 -2.55
CA SER A 61 -28.44 -3.82 -1.75
C SER A 61 -27.28 -4.43 -2.55
N GLU A 62 -27.11 -4.02 -3.82
CA GLU A 62 -26.00 -4.47 -4.65
C GLU A 62 -24.65 -4.11 -4.02
N PRO A 63 -23.66 -5.00 -4.11
CA PRO A 63 -22.34 -4.72 -3.59
C PRO A 63 -21.73 -3.46 -4.19
N LEU A 64 -20.92 -2.77 -3.40
CA LEU A 64 -20.20 -1.56 -3.80
C LEU A 64 -18.71 -1.87 -3.93
N LEU A 65 -18.11 -1.45 -5.03
CA LEU A 65 -16.66 -1.45 -5.20
C LEU A 65 -16.10 -0.08 -4.78
N VAL A 66 -15.17 -0.07 -3.84
CA VAL A 66 -14.35 1.10 -3.51
C VAL A 66 -13.01 0.94 -4.20
N TYR A 67 -12.67 1.89 -5.06
CA TYR A 67 -11.43 1.89 -5.83
C TYR A 67 -10.47 2.97 -5.31
N LEU A 68 -9.27 2.53 -4.96
CA LEU A 68 -8.15 3.38 -4.55
C LEU A 68 -7.09 3.33 -5.66
N PRO A 69 -6.97 4.35 -6.50
CA PRO A 69 -6.01 4.36 -7.61
C PRO A 69 -4.56 4.34 -7.11
N SER A 70 -3.63 4.04 -8.00
CA SER A 70 -2.20 3.97 -7.69
C SER A 70 -1.63 5.28 -7.17
N PHE A 71 -2.12 6.39 -7.73
CA PHE A 71 -1.80 7.76 -7.33
C PHE A 71 -3.06 8.61 -7.38
N SER A 72 -3.11 9.63 -6.52
CA SER A 72 -4.09 10.68 -6.68
C SER A 72 -3.68 11.54 -7.89
N SER A 73 -4.40 11.43 -8.98
CA SER A 73 -4.27 12.37 -10.08
C SER A 73 -5.23 13.53 -9.84
N GLU A 74 -4.75 14.71 -9.59
CA GLU A 74 -5.58 15.92 -9.57
C GLU A 74 -6.08 16.33 -10.96
N ALA A 75 -5.51 15.78 -12.02
CA ALA A 75 -6.03 16.03 -13.34
C ALA A 75 -7.49 15.60 -13.38
N PRO A 76 -8.43 16.52 -13.61
CA PRO A 76 -9.82 16.17 -13.85
C PRO A 76 -9.86 15.49 -15.22
N THR A 77 -9.39 14.26 -15.29
CA THR A 77 -9.64 13.45 -16.46
C THR A 77 -11.11 13.11 -16.40
N SER A 78 -11.89 13.94 -17.05
CA SER A 78 -13.30 13.66 -17.41
C SER A 78 -13.43 12.36 -18.21
N ASP A 79 -12.35 11.68 -18.49
CA ASP A 79 -12.29 10.43 -19.23
C ASP A 79 -12.42 9.23 -18.29
N LEU A 80 -13.68 8.83 -18.13
CA LEU A 80 -14.12 7.55 -17.55
C LEU A 80 -13.45 6.31 -18.17
N THR A 81 -12.78 6.47 -19.30
CA THR A 81 -12.06 5.42 -20.04
C THR A 81 -10.83 4.89 -19.33
N GLN A 82 -10.38 5.55 -18.26
CA GLN A 82 -9.19 5.15 -17.49
C GLN A 82 -9.50 4.19 -16.34
N LEU A 83 -10.78 3.98 -16.02
CA LEU A 83 -11.14 3.00 -14.98
C LEU A 83 -10.86 1.57 -15.45
N PRO A 84 -10.37 0.70 -14.56
CA PRO A 84 -10.29 -0.72 -14.82
C PRO A 84 -11.64 -1.29 -15.26
N ARG A 85 -11.64 -2.29 -16.13
CA ARG A 85 -12.87 -2.86 -16.71
C ARG A 85 -13.87 -3.35 -15.69
N PHE A 86 -13.38 -3.92 -14.58
CA PHE A 86 -14.25 -4.36 -13.48
C PHE A 86 -14.94 -3.18 -12.79
N ALA A 87 -14.23 -2.06 -12.62
CA ALA A 87 -14.82 -0.86 -12.02
C ALA A 87 -15.90 -0.22 -12.91
N GLN A 88 -15.83 -0.44 -14.23
CA GLN A 88 -16.86 0.03 -15.16
C GLN A 88 -18.16 -0.77 -15.09
N LYS A 89 -18.10 -2.04 -14.62
CA LYS A 89 -19.28 -2.94 -14.57
C LYS A 89 -20.09 -2.83 -13.28
N HIS A 90 -19.41 -2.48 -12.18
CA HIS A 90 -20.00 -2.47 -10.84
C HIS A 90 -20.36 -1.07 -10.39
N ALA A 91 -21.24 -0.97 -9.39
CA ALA A 91 -21.41 0.25 -8.62
C ALA A 91 -20.06 0.57 -7.96
N THR A 92 -19.43 1.68 -8.33
CA THR A 92 -18.05 1.97 -7.95
C THR A 92 -17.93 3.37 -7.36
N ALA A 93 -17.22 3.47 -6.22
CA ALA A 93 -16.78 4.71 -5.61
C ALA A 93 -15.26 4.82 -5.71
N VAL A 94 -14.76 5.80 -6.45
CA VAL A 94 -13.33 6.08 -6.56
C VAL A 94 -12.96 7.13 -5.55
N ILE A 95 -12.00 6.83 -4.69
CA ILE A 95 -11.51 7.77 -3.67
C ILE A 95 -10.19 8.38 -4.15
N HIS A 96 -10.20 9.70 -4.38
CA HIS A 96 -9.01 10.47 -4.75
C HIS A 96 -8.31 10.98 -3.50
N TYR A 97 -7.58 10.08 -2.82
CA TYR A 97 -6.79 10.41 -1.65
C TYR A 97 -5.56 11.24 -2.04
N ARG A 98 -5.12 12.14 -1.16
CA ARG A 98 -3.93 12.98 -1.37
C ARG A 98 -2.72 12.28 -0.77
N TRP A 99 -1.82 11.81 -1.63
CA TRP A 99 -0.53 11.26 -1.23
C TRP A 99 0.51 11.65 -2.27
N THR A 100 1.37 12.58 -1.96
CA THR A 100 2.19 13.35 -2.89
C THR A 100 1.34 14.06 -3.94
N ASP A 101 1.30 15.35 -3.83
CA ASP A 101 0.76 16.17 -4.90
C ASP A 101 1.76 16.09 -6.07
N PRO A 102 1.39 15.50 -7.22
CA PRO A 102 2.19 15.74 -8.39
C PRO A 102 2.04 17.24 -8.66
N TRP A 103 3.05 17.97 -8.26
CA TRP A 103 3.36 19.33 -8.59
C TRP A 103 2.25 20.04 -9.40
N PRO A 104 1.54 21.03 -8.88
CA PRO A 104 0.78 21.90 -9.73
C PRO A 104 1.83 22.56 -10.65
N GLU A 105 1.79 22.22 -11.94
CA GLU A 105 2.44 23.07 -12.92
C GLU A 105 2.01 24.49 -12.59
N GLU A 106 2.97 25.33 -12.20
CA GLU A 106 2.79 26.75 -12.12
C GLU A 106 2.14 27.19 -13.45
N LYS A 107 0.84 27.25 -13.48
CA LYS A 107 0.23 28.29 -14.26
C LYS A 107 0.63 29.58 -13.56
N ALA A 108 1.78 30.07 -13.96
CA ALA A 108 2.10 31.47 -13.82
C ALA A 108 0.93 32.22 -14.44
N VAL A 109 -0.03 32.56 -13.61
CA VAL A 109 -0.93 33.65 -13.94
C VAL A 109 0.01 34.86 -13.89
N GLU A 110 0.49 35.23 -15.06
CA GLU A 110 0.96 36.59 -15.30
C GLU A 110 -0.26 37.50 -15.13
N ASP A 111 -0.64 37.72 -13.91
CA ASP A 111 -1.48 38.86 -13.58
C ASP A 111 -0.56 39.99 -13.16
N ASP A 112 -0.55 40.97 -14.07
CA ASP A 112 -0.04 42.27 -13.89
C ASP A 112 -0.38 42.88 -12.50
N ALA A 113 0.67 43.27 -11.84
CA ALA A 113 0.80 44.44 -11.03
C ALA A 113 0.11 44.57 -9.69
N SER A 114 0.93 45.04 -8.85
CA SER A 114 0.76 46.00 -7.76
C SER A 114 0.27 45.47 -6.43
N ASP A 115 1.18 45.72 -5.55
CA ASP A 115 1.09 45.79 -4.09
C ASP A 115 1.36 44.47 -3.32
N GLY A 116 2.57 44.43 -2.94
CA GLY A 116 3.33 43.98 -1.78
C GLY A 116 2.65 43.17 -0.66
N GLU A 117 1.93 42.11 -0.97
CA GLU A 117 1.69 41.02 -0.03
C GLU A 117 2.25 39.73 -0.63
N GLU A 118 3.36 39.33 -0.07
CA GLU A 118 3.98 38.02 -0.30
C GLU A 118 2.98 36.95 0.12
N THR A 119 2.09 36.54 -0.81
CA THR A 119 1.25 35.37 -0.63
C THR A 119 2.18 34.15 -0.59
N VAL A 120 2.59 33.79 0.61
CA VAL A 120 3.29 32.53 0.89
C VAL A 120 2.33 31.40 0.50
N TYR A 121 2.39 30.95 -0.75
CA TYR A 121 1.76 29.72 -1.18
C TYR A 121 2.41 28.59 -0.37
N ARG A 122 1.77 28.20 0.73
CA ARG A 122 2.12 27.00 1.46
C ARG A 122 1.80 25.84 0.55
N HIS A 123 2.81 25.29 -0.10
CA HIS A 123 2.74 23.99 -0.72
C HIS A 123 2.39 22.97 0.37
N PHE A 124 1.14 22.55 0.42
CA PHE A 124 0.71 21.49 1.32
C PHE A 124 1.25 20.17 0.75
N HIS A 125 2.45 19.79 1.14
CA HIS A 125 2.92 18.43 0.95
C HIS A 125 1.97 17.50 1.70
N SER A 126 1.17 16.75 0.96
CA SER A 126 0.24 15.77 1.51
C SER A 126 0.96 14.45 1.79
N GLY A 127 2.03 14.50 2.60
CA GLY A 127 2.72 13.32 3.10
C GLY A 127 1.87 12.57 4.12
N TRP A 128 2.38 11.41 4.54
CA TRP A 128 1.76 10.62 5.62
C TRP A 128 1.52 11.50 6.85
N PRO A 129 0.36 11.44 7.56
CA PRO A 129 -0.74 10.47 7.42
C PRO A 129 -1.95 10.96 6.62
N ALA A 130 -1.84 12.04 5.82
CA ALA A 130 -2.97 12.60 5.07
C ALA A 130 -3.72 11.55 4.21
N PRO A 131 -3.05 10.63 3.47
CA PRO A 131 -3.74 9.68 2.60
C PRO A 131 -4.69 8.75 3.36
N ILE A 132 -4.30 8.28 4.54
CA ILE A 132 -5.17 7.41 5.33
C ILE A 132 -6.35 8.16 5.93
N HIS A 133 -6.16 9.42 6.34
CA HIS A 133 -7.25 10.26 6.82
C HIS A 133 -8.27 10.54 5.71
N ASP A 134 -7.81 10.84 4.50
CA ASP A 134 -8.67 11.03 3.34
C ASP A 134 -9.47 9.75 3.03
N THR A 135 -8.78 8.61 3.01
CA THR A 135 -9.40 7.30 2.74
C THR A 135 -10.47 6.96 3.78
N LEU A 136 -10.17 7.12 5.07
CA LEU A 136 -11.11 6.85 6.16
C LEU A 136 -12.29 7.83 6.15
N LYS A 137 -12.04 9.10 5.86
CA LYS A 137 -13.11 10.11 5.79
C LYS A 137 -14.05 9.85 4.62
N ALA A 138 -13.48 9.52 3.45
CA ALA A 138 -14.26 9.12 2.28
C ALA A 138 -15.08 7.85 2.55
N TYR A 139 -14.46 6.83 3.16
CA TYR A 139 -15.15 5.59 3.54
C TYR A 139 -16.30 5.85 4.53
N THR A 140 -16.09 6.68 5.54
CA THR A 140 -17.14 7.07 6.48
C THR A 140 -18.30 7.73 5.74
N TRP A 141 -18.01 8.67 4.84
CA TRP A 141 -19.05 9.30 4.02
C TRP A 141 -19.82 8.27 3.19
N ILE A 142 -19.12 7.32 2.55
CA ILE A 142 -19.75 6.23 1.77
C ILE A 142 -20.70 5.41 2.64
N THR A 143 -20.26 4.99 3.82
CA THR A 143 -21.07 4.14 4.70
C THR A 143 -22.25 4.87 5.32
N GLU A 144 -22.17 6.17 5.51
CA GLU A 144 -23.28 7.00 6.02
C GLU A 144 -24.31 7.34 4.95
N ASN A 145 -23.87 7.60 3.71
CA ASN A 145 -24.75 8.15 2.66
C ASN A 145 -25.26 7.11 1.66
N LEU A 146 -24.56 5.97 1.50
CA LEU A 146 -24.91 4.94 0.53
C LEU A 146 -25.52 3.68 1.17
N ILE A 147 -25.94 3.78 2.43
CA ILE A 147 -26.58 2.67 3.15
C ILE A 147 -27.97 2.37 2.56
N PRO A 148 -28.33 1.08 2.34
CA PRO A 148 -29.66 0.73 1.89
C PRO A 148 -30.73 1.22 2.86
N THR A 149 -31.74 1.93 2.36
CA THR A 149 -32.80 2.49 3.19
C THR A 149 -33.93 1.50 3.43
N THR A 150 -34.19 0.61 2.48
CA THR A 150 -35.28 -0.37 2.51
C THR A 150 -34.83 -1.72 1.93
N PRO A 151 -35.16 -2.84 2.56
CA PRO A 151 -35.64 -2.95 3.96
C PRO A 151 -34.53 -2.59 4.98
N ARG A 152 -34.91 -2.26 6.23
CA ARG A 152 -33.90 -1.92 7.27
C ARG A 152 -32.88 -3.01 7.55
N SER A 153 -33.18 -4.26 7.23
CA SER A 153 -32.28 -5.40 7.34
C SER A 153 -31.35 -5.57 6.13
N ALA A 154 -31.56 -4.80 5.05
CA ALA A 154 -30.73 -4.93 3.86
C ALA A 154 -29.28 -4.56 4.17
N ARG A 155 -28.38 -5.39 3.64
CA ARG A 155 -26.92 -5.21 3.74
C ARG A 155 -26.36 -4.87 2.39
N ARG A 156 -25.35 -4.02 2.38
CA ARG A 156 -24.58 -3.70 1.19
C ARG A 156 -23.13 -4.02 1.48
N ASP A 157 -22.63 -5.06 0.85
CA ASP A 157 -21.22 -5.46 1.02
C ASP A 157 -20.31 -4.51 0.24
N ILE A 158 -19.17 -4.21 0.83
CA ILE A 158 -18.14 -3.39 0.21
C ILE A 158 -16.95 -4.28 -0.15
N TYR A 159 -16.50 -4.16 -1.39
CA TYR A 159 -15.24 -4.71 -1.86
C TYR A 159 -14.29 -3.58 -2.15
N VAL A 160 -13.02 -3.74 -1.81
CA VAL A 160 -12.00 -2.71 -2.01
C VAL A 160 -10.99 -3.19 -3.03
N TYR A 161 -10.66 -2.36 -4.00
CA TYR A 161 -9.57 -2.59 -4.93
C TYR A 161 -8.56 -1.45 -4.83
N GLY A 162 -7.27 -1.80 -4.77
CA GLY A 162 -6.19 -0.82 -4.82
C GLY A 162 -4.98 -1.33 -5.58
N SER A 163 -4.23 -0.42 -6.15
CA SER A 163 -2.98 -0.72 -6.83
C SER A 163 -1.84 0.16 -6.33
N TYR A 164 -0.64 -0.39 -6.17
CA TYR A 164 0.55 0.28 -5.67
C TYR A 164 0.32 1.00 -4.32
N LEU A 165 0.36 2.34 -4.27
CA LEU A 165 0.05 3.10 -3.06
C LEU A 165 -1.39 2.88 -2.59
N GLY A 166 -2.33 2.87 -3.54
CA GLY A 166 -3.73 2.55 -3.26
C GLY A 166 -3.92 1.15 -2.70
N ALA A 167 -3.08 0.17 -3.06
CA ALA A 167 -3.12 -1.19 -2.48
C ALA A 167 -2.73 -1.20 -1.00
N SER A 168 -1.77 -0.38 -0.59
CA SER A 168 -1.40 -0.22 0.83
C SER A 168 -2.57 0.31 1.64
N LEU A 169 -3.22 1.37 1.14
CA LEU A 169 -4.40 1.97 1.78
C LEU A 169 -5.61 1.04 1.76
N ALA A 170 -5.88 0.36 0.64
CA ALA A 170 -6.96 -0.63 0.50
C ALA A 170 -6.84 -1.75 1.53
N THR A 171 -5.62 -2.24 1.72
CA THR A 171 -5.34 -3.30 2.68
C THR A 171 -5.56 -2.83 4.12
N SER A 172 -5.08 -1.64 4.47
CA SER A 172 -5.27 -1.06 5.81
C SER A 172 -6.75 -0.80 6.09
N LEU A 173 -7.47 -0.23 5.13
CA LEU A 173 -8.93 -0.04 5.22
C LEU A 173 -9.65 -1.39 5.40
N ALA A 174 -9.29 -2.40 4.61
CA ALA A 174 -9.92 -3.71 4.70
C ALA A 174 -9.65 -4.40 6.05
N LEU A 175 -8.48 -4.23 6.62
CA LEU A 175 -8.13 -4.81 7.92
C LEU A 175 -8.82 -4.11 9.10
N THR A 176 -9.24 -2.85 8.95
CA THR A 176 -9.86 -2.08 10.05
C THR A 176 -11.38 -1.97 9.95
N GLU A 177 -11.94 -2.10 8.74
CA GLU A 177 -13.38 -1.85 8.49
C GLU A 177 -14.17 -3.13 8.13
N ALA A 178 -13.61 -4.31 8.35
CA ALA A 178 -14.28 -5.59 8.07
C ALA A 178 -15.11 -6.09 9.28
N HIS A 179 -16.16 -5.37 9.62
CA HIS A 179 -17.09 -5.72 10.70
C HIS A 179 -18.29 -6.54 10.17
N PRO A 180 -18.39 -7.86 10.44
CA PRO A 180 -19.44 -8.72 9.86
C PRO A 180 -20.88 -8.31 10.22
N HIS A 181 -21.07 -7.65 11.37
CA HIS A 181 -22.40 -7.25 11.85
C HIS A 181 -22.87 -5.92 11.26
N GLU A 182 -21.97 -5.09 10.73
CA GLU A 182 -22.32 -3.83 10.12
C GLU A 182 -23.08 -4.03 8.80
N ARG A 183 -24.03 -3.13 8.53
CA ARG A 183 -24.86 -3.18 7.32
C ARG A 183 -24.05 -2.86 6.06
N MET A 184 -23.05 -1.98 6.19
CA MET A 184 -22.04 -1.72 5.19
C MET A 184 -20.68 -1.95 5.83
N ALA A 185 -19.91 -2.90 5.29
CA ALA A 185 -18.57 -3.20 5.77
C ALA A 185 -17.75 -3.85 4.66
N VAL A 186 -16.45 -3.77 4.79
CA VAL A 186 -15.55 -4.44 3.86
C VAL A 186 -15.65 -5.95 4.01
N ARG A 187 -15.93 -6.65 2.91
CA ARG A 187 -16.01 -8.12 2.84
C ARG A 187 -14.83 -8.74 2.11
N GLY A 188 -14.24 -7.99 1.20
CA GLY A 188 -13.09 -8.45 0.47
C GLY A 188 -12.23 -7.30 -0.06
N CYS A 189 -10.97 -7.61 -0.31
CA CYS A 189 -10.00 -6.67 -0.83
C CYS A 189 -9.13 -7.34 -1.90
N VAL A 190 -8.94 -6.64 -3.01
CA VAL A 190 -7.97 -6.98 -4.03
C VAL A 190 -6.88 -5.91 -4.01
N ALA A 191 -5.65 -6.33 -3.78
CA ALA A 191 -4.50 -5.42 -3.68
C ALA A 191 -3.42 -5.85 -4.68
N TYR A 192 -3.09 -4.98 -5.63
CA TYR A 192 -2.13 -5.24 -6.69
C TYR A 192 -0.85 -4.44 -6.49
N ASN A 193 0.31 -5.12 -6.48
CA ASN A 193 1.63 -4.52 -6.33
C ASN A 193 1.76 -3.57 -5.13
N GLY A 194 1.14 -3.93 -3.99
CA GLY A 194 1.18 -3.12 -2.79
C GLY A 194 2.46 -3.25 -1.97
N ILE A 195 2.80 -2.19 -1.24
CA ILE A 195 3.81 -2.22 -0.20
C ILE A 195 3.10 -2.36 1.15
N TYR A 196 3.35 -3.45 1.85
CA TYR A 196 2.66 -3.80 3.10
C TYR A 196 3.56 -3.70 4.32
N ASN A 197 4.85 -3.42 4.09
CA ASN A 197 5.84 -3.22 5.14
C ASN A 197 6.93 -2.25 4.67
N TRP A 198 6.69 -0.96 4.83
CA TRP A 198 7.64 0.09 4.43
C TRP A 198 8.95 0.04 5.21
N THR A 199 8.96 -0.57 6.42
CA THR A 199 10.22 -0.74 7.17
C THR A 199 11.24 -1.63 6.45
N MET A 200 10.82 -2.42 5.45
CA MET A 200 11.73 -3.20 4.61
C MET A 200 12.67 -2.35 3.75
N PHE A 201 12.38 -1.07 3.57
CA PHE A 201 13.28 -0.16 2.84
C PHE A 201 14.40 0.41 3.72
N LEU A 202 14.30 0.29 5.05
CA LEU A 202 15.29 0.79 5.99
C LEU A 202 16.59 -0.03 5.95
N PRO A 203 17.78 0.59 6.10
CA PRO A 203 19.07 -0.08 6.05
C PRO A 203 19.19 -1.22 7.07
N ASP A 204 18.66 -1.02 8.27
CA ASP A 204 18.74 -1.98 9.38
C ASP A 204 17.84 -3.21 9.22
N HIS A 205 16.90 -3.19 8.25
CA HIS A 205 16.00 -4.32 8.08
C HIS A 205 16.78 -5.60 7.68
N PRO A 206 16.47 -6.77 8.28
CA PRO A 206 17.19 -8.02 8.03
C PRO A 206 17.25 -8.43 6.55
N ILE A 207 16.25 -8.03 5.73
CA ILE A 207 16.22 -8.32 4.30
C ILE A 207 17.34 -7.61 3.52
N ASN A 208 17.82 -6.47 4.04
CA ASN A 208 18.87 -5.65 3.43
C ASN A 208 20.27 -6.03 3.96
N LYS A 209 20.33 -6.85 5.03
CA LYS A 209 21.62 -7.31 5.59
C LYS A 209 22.23 -8.36 4.70
N LEU A 210 23.38 -8.04 4.16
CA LEU A 210 24.11 -8.96 3.30
C LEU A 210 24.64 -10.15 4.10
N PRO A 211 24.52 -11.38 3.57
CA PRO A 211 25.16 -12.54 4.20
C PRO A 211 26.67 -12.35 4.22
N LYS A 212 27.28 -12.57 5.38
CA LYS A 212 28.74 -12.42 5.61
C LYS A 212 29.63 -13.23 4.63
N SER A 213 29.04 -14.15 3.87
CA SER A 213 29.72 -15.05 2.93
C SER A 213 29.67 -14.61 1.45
N ILE A 214 29.14 -13.41 1.16
CA ILE A 214 29.04 -12.92 -0.23
C ILE A 214 30.37 -12.24 -0.62
N SER A 215 30.94 -12.67 -1.76
CA SER A 215 32.07 -11.97 -2.32
C SER A 215 31.66 -10.61 -2.90
N ARG A 216 32.56 -9.63 -2.85
CA ARG A 216 32.33 -8.26 -3.33
C ARG A 216 31.83 -8.21 -4.78
N ASN A 217 32.43 -9.03 -5.65
CA ASN A 217 32.04 -9.11 -7.07
C ASN A 217 30.60 -9.63 -7.28
N PHE A 218 30.13 -10.55 -6.41
CA PHE A 218 28.75 -11.05 -6.48
C PHE A 218 27.74 -10.02 -5.97
N LEU A 219 28.17 -9.16 -5.07
CA LEU A 219 27.39 -8.06 -4.58
C LEU A 219 27.13 -7.03 -5.68
N GLU A 220 28.18 -6.64 -6.40
CA GLU A 220 28.08 -5.73 -7.53
C GLU A 220 27.17 -6.31 -8.63
N GLU A 221 27.27 -7.61 -8.90
CA GLU A 221 26.41 -8.31 -9.85
C GLU A 221 24.92 -8.30 -9.42
N ILE A 222 24.62 -8.45 -8.12
CA ILE A 222 23.24 -8.36 -7.60
C ILE A 222 22.71 -6.93 -7.67
N LEU A 223 23.53 -5.94 -7.33
CA LEU A 223 23.14 -4.52 -7.35
C LEU A 223 22.91 -3.99 -8.78
N THR A 224 23.54 -4.63 -9.78
CA THR A 224 23.33 -4.28 -11.20
C THR A 224 22.16 -5.01 -11.85
N LEU A 225 21.51 -5.95 -11.13
CA LEU A 225 20.31 -6.60 -11.66
C LEU A 225 19.18 -5.58 -11.83
N PRO A 226 18.54 -5.58 -13.00
CA PRO A 226 17.35 -4.77 -13.18
C PRO A 226 16.26 -5.29 -12.23
N GLY A 227 15.98 -4.53 -11.18
CA GLY A 227 14.82 -4.77 -10.33
C GLY A 227 13.53 -4.44 -11.09
N ASP A 228 12.41 -4.75 -10.51
CA ASP A 228 11.12 -4.24 -10.99
C ASP A 228 11.18 -2.70 -10.98
N PRO A 229 10.99 -2.04 -12.13
CA PRO A 229 11.12 -0.58 -12.24
C PRO A 229 10.14 0.14 -11.32
N ASP A 230 8.90 -0.31 -11.23
CA ASP A 230 7.85 0.31 -10.40
C ASP A 230 8.18 0.16 -8.91
N PHE A 231 8.75 -0.99 -8.51
CA PHE A 231 9.19 -1.20 -7.14
C PHE A 231 10.37 -0.30 -6.76
N GLN A 232 11.33 -0.11 -7.69
CA GLN A 232 12.46 0.79 -7.47
C GLN A 232 12.03 2.25 -7.39
N GLU A 233 11.06 2.64 -8.19
CA GLU A 233 10.46 3.96 -8.17
C GLU A 233 9.80 4.25 -6.82
N LEU A 234 8.94 3.35 -6.33
CA LEU A 234 8.35 3.47 -5.00
C LEU A 234 9.39 3.56 -3.88
N LYS A 235 10.51 2.83 -4.03
CA LYS A 235 11.64 2.92 -3.09
C LYS A 235 12.27 4.32 -3.09
N GLN A 236 12.43 4.94 -4.25
CA GLN A 236 12.99 6.29 -4.36
C GLN A 236 12.05 7.35 -3.78
N MET A 237 10.75 7.13 -3.91
CA MET A 237 9.72 8.05 -3.41
C MET A 237 9.50 8.01 -1.89
N VAL A 238 10.11 7.09 -1.14
CA VAL A 238 9.87 6.94 0.31
C VAL A 238 10.01 8.26 1.06
N ARG A 239 10.98 9.10 0.70
CA ARG A 239 11.21 10.41 1.35
C ARG A 239 10.14 11.45 1.03
N GLU A 240 9.52 11.34 -0.14
CA GLU A 240 8.46 12.24 -0.58
C GLU A 240 7.11 11.80 0.00
N LEU A 241 6.91 10.48 0.14
CA LEU A 241 5.71 9.88 0.70
C LEU A 241 5.59 10.06 2.21
N PHE A 242 6.72 10.05 2.91
CA PHE A 242 6.79 10.07 4.37
C PHE A 242 7.68 11.21 4.85
N ASN A 243 7.17 11.97 5.84
CA ASN A 243 7.90 13.10 6.41
C ASN A 243 9.06 12.65 7.31
N LYS A 244 8.90 11.51 7.97
CA LYS A 244 9.83 10.98 8.97
C LYS A 244 9.98 9.46 8.82
N PRO A 245 11.14 8.88 9.15
CA PRO A 245 11.28 7.43 9.23
C PRO A 245 10.29 6.77 10.20
N ASP A 246 9.84 7.47 11.21
CA ASP A 246 8.85 7.02 12.20
C ASP A 246 7.52 6.66 11.55
N ASP A 247 7.11 7.39 10.52
CA ASP A 247 5.86 7.17 9.79
C ASP A 247 5.81 5.78 9.12
N LEU A 248 6.97 5.19 8.79
CA LEU A 248 7.04 3.83 8.24
C LEU A 248 6.63 2.75 9.25
N PHE A 249 6.67 3.08 10.53
CA PHE A 249 6.31 2.18 11.64
C PHE A 249 4.84 2.26 12.01
N ASP A 250 4.07 3.12 11.35
CA ASP A 250 2.62 3.17 11.52
C ASP A 250 1.98 1.91 10.88
N PRO A 251 1.16 1.13 11.62
CA PRO A 251 0.45 -0.02 11.06
C PRO A 251 -0.46 0.31 9.86
N PHE A 252 -0.97 1.52 9.79
CA PHE A 252 -1.79 1.94 8.65
C PHE A 252 -0.95 2.18 7.37
N ALA A 253 0.31 2.56 7.51
CA ALA A 253 1.25 2.60 6.40
C ALA A 253 1.78 1.20 6.10
N SER A 254 2.20 0.48 7.13
CA SER A 254 2.82 -0.85 7.08
C SER A 254 1.88 -1.90 7.64
N SER A 255 0.94 -2.40 6.86
CA SER A 255 -0.14 -3.31 7.31
C SER A 255 0.37 -4.60 7.99
N CYS A 256 1.60 -5.03 7.71
CA CYS A 256 2.24 -6.13 8.44
C CYS A 256 2.39 -5.86 9.94
N LEU A 257 2.45 -4.58 10.34
CA LEU A 257 2.65 -4.19 11.74
C LEU A 257 1.38 -4.29 12.60
N PHE A 258 0.22 -4.52 12.00
CA PHE A 258 -0.96 -4.97 12.76
C PHE A 258 -0.73 -6.32 13.43
N PHE A 259 0.10 -7.19 12.84
CA PHE A 259 0.28 -8.59 13.26
C PHE A 259 1.57 -8.85 14.01
N GLN A 260 2.54 -7.92 13.97
CA GLN A 260 3.85 -8.10 14.59
C GLN A 260 4.52 -6.76 14.89
N THR A 261 5.41 -6.76 15.88
CA THR A 261 6.29 -5.61 16.09
C THR A 261 7.34 -5.52 14.98
N PRO A 262 7.83 -4.33 14.63
CA PRO A 262 8.80 -4.16 13.54
C PRO A 262 10.12 -4.88 13.81
N GLY A 263 10.53 -4.99 15.07
CA GLY A 263 11.83 -5.57 15.44
C GLY A 263 13.03 -4.69 15.04
N LEU A 264 12.76 -3.40 14.85
CA LEU A 264 13.72 -2.37 14.45
C LEU A 264 13.60 -1.17 15.38
N LEU A 265 14.67 -0.41 15.47
CA LEU A 265 14.65 0.94 16.03
C LEU A 265 14.35 1.93 14.91
N VAL A 266 13.73 3.04 15.26
CA VAL A 266 13.51 4.14 14.31
C VAL A 266 14.86 4.80 14.04
N PRO A 267 15.32 4.85 12.77
CA PRO A 267 16.56 5.51 12.44
C PRO A 267 16.38 7.05 12.45
N PRO A 268 17.48 7.81 12.61
CA PRO A 268 17.42 9.28 12.59
C PRO A 268 17.05 9.83 11.21
N SER A 269 17.40 9.12 10.15
CA SER A 269 17.04 9.42 8.77
C SER A 269 16.77 8.16 7.94
N PHE A 270 16.20 8.30 6.74
CA PHE A 270 15.87 7.16 5.89
C PHE A 270 17.08 6.35 5.42
N ASP A 271 18.27 6.97 5.35
CA ASP A 271 19.50 6.32 4.87
C ASP A 271 20.44 5.88 5.98
N GLU A 272 20.18 6.32 7.19
CA GLU A 272 21.04 6.05 8.32
C GLU A 272 20.57 4.84 9.11
N SER A 273 21.52 4.13 9.70
CA SER A 273 21.25 3.08 10.67
C SER A 273 20.91 3.70 12.02
N ALA A 274 19.90 3.16 12.71
CA ALA A 274 19.59 3.54 14.08
C ALA A 274 20.72 3.13 15.06
N ILE A 275 21.56 2.18 14.65
CA ILE A 275 22.69 1.68 15.43
C ILE A 275 23.97 2.14 14.77
N PRO A 276 24.76 3.01 15.41
CA PRO A 276 26.02 3.44 14.86
C PRO A 276 26.97 2.23 14.68
N PRO A 277 27.82 2.23 13.63
CA PRO A 277 28.79 1.16 13.45
C PRO A 277 29.79 1.12 14.63
N PRO A 278 30.18 -0.06 15.08
CA PRO A 278 31.09 -0.21 16.22
C PRO A 278 32.45 0.50 16.04
N SER A 279 32.88 0.76 14.81
CA SER A 279 34.09 1.51 14.50
C SER A 279 34.03 2.99 14.88
N SER A 280 32.85 3.60 14.91
CA SER A 280 32.70 5.01 15.32
C SER A 280 32.84 5.24 16.83
N LEU A 281 32.78 4.15 17.63
CA LEU A 281 32.93 4.19 19.10
C LEU A 281 34.39 4.01 19.53
N VAL A 282 35.23 3.43 18.68
CA VAL A 282 36.64 3.13 19.00
C VAL A 282 37.56 4.35 18.80
N ASP A 283 37.17 5.29 17.97
CA ASP A 283 37.98 6.47 17.61
C ASP A 283 37.76 7.69 18.54
N MET A 284 37.14 7.51 19.72
CA MET A 284 36.98 8.56 20.72
C MET A 284 37.75 8.24 22.01
N PRO A 285 39.10 8.34 22.03
CA PRO A 285 39.95 7.94 23.16
C PRO A 285 39.80 8.83 24.41
N TRP A 286 38.95 9.85 24.40
CA TRP A 286 38.77 10.84 25.46
C TRP A 286 37.41 10.76 26.17
N LEU A 287 36.56 9.77 25.82
CA LEU A 287 35.30 9.59 26.51
C LEU A 287 35.52 8.89 27.88
N PRO A 288 34.96 9.42 28.99
CA PRO A 288 34.95 8.73 30.26
C PRO A 288 34.21 7.38 30.15
N GLU A 289 34.68 6.38 30.90
CA GLU A 289 34.17 5.01 30.88
C GLU A 289 32.63 4.94 31.15
N GLU A 290 32.12 5.87 31.99
CA GLU A 290 30.70 6.04 32.29
C GLU A 290 29.88 6.52 31.07
N ALA A 291 30.48 7.28 30.16
CA ALA A 291 29.84 7.72 28.90
C ALA A 291 29.86 6.62 27.83
N VAL A 292 30.81 5.72 27.87
CA VAL A 292 30.89 4.54 26.98
C VAL A 292 29.79 3.53 27.34
N GLU A 293 29.41 3.41 28.57
CA GLU A 293 28.31 2.54 29.02
C GLU A 293 26.95 3.06 28.56
N GLN A 294 26.77 4.39 28.42
CA GLN A 294 25.58 5.04 27.85
C GLN A 294 25.55 4.97 26.31
N LEU A 295 26.68 4.75 25.67
CA LEU A 295 26.85 4.57 24.23
C LEU A 295 26.84 3.10 23.79
N MET A 296 26.50 2.17 24.70
CA MET A 296 26.32 0.76 24.31
C MET A 296 25.36 0.69 23.12
N PRO A 297 25.72 0.00 22.03
CA PRO A 297 24.88 -0.10 20.84
C PRO A 297 23.50 -0.59 21.26
N LEU A 298 22.50 0.25 21.03
CA LEU A 298 21.10 -0.04 21.30
C LEU A 298 20.76 -1.39 20.69
N LYS A 299 20.40 -2.37 21.51
CA LYS A 299 20.07 -3.70 21.03
C LYS A 299 18.76 -3.64 20.24
N HIS A 300 18.75 -4.17 19.03
CA HIS A 300 17.53 -4.30 18.25
C HIS A 300 16.42 -4.96 19.07
N PRO A 301 15.23 -4.37 19.11
CA PRO A 301 14.08 -5.01 19.74
C PRO A 301 13.78 -6.34 19.04
N ARG A 302 13.29 -7.31 19.81
CA ARG A 302 12.91 -8.60 19.20
C ARG A 302 11.59 -8.45 18.46
N LYS A 303 11.53 -8.97 17.25
CA LYS A 303 10.28 -9.11 16.51
C LYS A 303 9.36 -10.07 17.23
N SER A 304 8.17 -9.61 17.62
CA SER A 304 7.19 -10.41 18.35
C SER A 304 5.82 -10.35 17.65
N PRO A 305 5.03 -11.46 17.67
CA PRO A 305 3.70 -11.48 17.13
C PRO A 305 2.74 -10.66 17.99
N LEU A 306 1.84 -9.94 17.33
CA LEU A 306 0.72 -9.25 17.96
C LEU A 306 -0.58 -10.03 17.72
N VAL A 307 -1.56 -9.83 18.61
CA VAL A 307 -2.90 -10.41 18.46
C VAL A 307 -3.78 -9.39 17.75
N PHE A 308 -4.03 -9.64 16.45
CA PHE A 308 -4.90 -8.83 15.63
C PHE A 308 -5.77 -9.75 14.75
N PRO A 309 -7.08 -9.52 14.65
CA PRO A 309 -7.86 -8.56 15.46
C PRO A 309 -7.84 -8.86 16.95
N ALA A 310 -8.15 -7.87 17.79
CA ALA A 310 -8.25 -8.08 19.22
C ALA A 310 -9.38 -9.10 19.51
N ARG A 311 -9.17 -10.03 20.46
CA ARG A 311 -10.11 -11.14 20.75
C ARG A 311 -11.54 -10.69 21.08
N LYS A 312 -11.70 -9.50 21.66
CA LYS A 312 -13.00 -8.92 21.99
C LYS A 312 -13.60 -8.06 20.87
N SER A 313 -12.85 -7.88 19.76
CA SER A 313 -13.31 -7.12 18.62
C SER A 313 -14.26 -7.97 17.77
N THR A 314 -15.24 -7.32 17.20
CA THR A 314 -16.11 -7.89 16.15
C THR A 314 -15.44 -7.91 14.78
N LEU A 315 -14.28 -7.29 14.68
CA LEU A 315 -13.50 -7.21 13.45
C LEU A 315 -13.01 -8.60 13.03
N LYS A 316 -13.06 -8.90 11.73
CA LYS A 316 -12.53 -10.11 11.13
C LYS A 316 -11.61 -9.78 9.97
N ILE A 317 -10.65 -10.63 9.70
CA ILE A 317 -9.86 -10.51 8.47
C ILE A 317 -10.77 -10.87 7.30
N PRO A 318 -10.98 -9.95 6.34
CA PRO A 318 -11.87 -10.20 5.18
C PRO A 318 -11.22 -11.16 4.19
N GLU A 319 -11.92 -11.46 3.10
CA GLU A 319 -11.32 -12.18 1.96
C GLU A 319 -10.30 -11.27 1.26
N MET A 320 -9.09 -11.78 1.07
CA MET A 320 -7.97 -11.00 0.53
C MET A 320 -7.39 -11.68 -0.70
N LEU A 321 -7.25 -10.93 -1.77
CA LEU A 321 -6.51 -11.32 -2.96
C LEU A 321 -5.33 -10.37 -3.16
N LEU A 322 -4.12 -10.87 -2.89
CA LEU A 322 -2.89 -10.12 -3.08
C LEU A 322 -2.28 -10.52 -4.42
N LEU A 323 -2.23 -9.59 -5.34
CA LEU A 323 -1.67 -9.76 -6.68
C LEU A 323 -0.30 -9.12 -6.77
N HIS A 324 0.63 -9.78 -7.44
CA HIS A 324 1.94 -9.23 -7.73
C HIS A 324 2.40 -9.64 -9.12
N ASP A 325 3.23 -8.80 -9.72
CA ASP A 325 3.87 -9.14 -10.98
C ASP A 325 5.02 -10.11 -10.78
N THR A 326 5.28 -10.90 -11.81
CA THR A 326 6.45 -11.77 -11.86
C THR A 326 7.70 -10.91 -11.90
N ALA A 327 8.60 -11.11 -10.97
CA ALA A 327 9.91 -10.45 -11.02
C ALA A 327 10.64 -10.81 -12.32
N PRO A 328 11.35 -9.86 -12.94
CA PRO A 328 12.11 -10.13 -14.16
C PRO A 328 13.04 -11.32 -13.99
N PRO A 329 13.18 -12.19 -15.01
CA PRO A 329 13.96 -13.40 -14.90
C PRO A 329 15.44 -13.09 -14.65
N LEU A 330 16.02 -13.80 -13.69
CA LEU A 330 17.45 -13.68 -13.38
C LEU A 330 18.31 -14.19 -14.55
N PRO A 331 19.45 -13.56 -14.83
CA PRO A 331 20.40 -14.06 -15.82
C PRO A 331 20.81 -15.51 -15.53
N PRO A 332 21.07 -16.34 -16.56
CA PRO A 332 21.42 -17.75 -16.39
C PRO A 332 22.66 -18.01 -15.52
N SER A 333 23.60 -17.07 -15.50
CA SER A 333 24.80 -17.12 -14.63
C SER A 333 24.43 -17.16 -13.14
N LEU A 334 23.44 -16.39 -12.74
CA LEU A 334 22.95 -16.32 -11.37
C LEU A 334 22.05 -17.47 -11.01
N MET A 335 21.22 -17.97 -11.94
CA MET A 335 20.37 -19.13 -11.71
C MET A 335 21.15 -20.39 -11.31
N ARG A 336 22.29 -20.68 -11.98
CA ARG A 336 23.15 -21.84 -11.65
C ARG A 336 23.79 -21.72 -10.26
N ARG A 337 24.11 -20.51 -9.81
CA ARG A 337 24.66 -20.27 -8.45
C ARG A 337 23.58 -20.35 -7.38
N ARG A 338 22.37 -19.87 -7.69
CA ARG A 338 21.22 -19.88 -6.79
C ARG A 338 20.76 -21.29 -6.46
N GLN A 339 20.70 -22.19 -7.45
CA GLN A 339 20.33 -23.60 -7.24
C GLN A 339 21.26 -24.37 -6.30
N ARG A 340 22.52 -23.95 -6.13
CA ARG A 340 23.50 -24.58 -5.22
C ARG A 340 23.35 -24.12 -3.76
N ARG A 341 22.62 -23.04 -3.49
CA ARG A 341 22.42 -22.50 -2.13
C ARG A 341 21.03 -22.88 -1.62
N LYS A 342 20.99 -23.79 -0.64
CA LYS A 342 19.75 -24.33 -0.03
C LYS A 342 18.90 -23.31 0.73
N LYS A 343 19.36 -22.08 0.94
CA LYS A 343 18.63 -21.05 1.69
C LYS A 343 18.87 -19.71 1.02
N GLU A 344 17.89 -19.25 0.25
CA GLU A 344 17.92 -17.93 -0.35
C GLU A 344 17.47 -16.89 0.66
N ASN A 345 18.23 -15.81 0.80
CA ASN A 345 17.71 -14.63 1.48
C ASN A 345 16.67 -13.99 0.54
N PRO A 346 15.43 -13.79 1.03
CA PRO A 346 14.42 -13.11 0.23
C PRO A 346 14.90 -11.70 -0.12
N VAL A 347 14.67 -11.28 -1.35
CA VAL A 347 14.88 -9.91 -1.81
C VAL A 347 13.59 -9.14 -1.60
N ASN A 348 13.66 -7.87 -1.20
CA ASN A 348 12.48 -7.03 -1.09
C ASN A 348 11.87 -6.80 -2.49
N SER A 349 10.63 -7.18 -2.66
CA SER A 349 9.86 -7.13 -3.92
C SER A 349 8.37 -7.16 -3.62
N PHE A 350 7.52 -6.83 -4.58
CA PHE A 350 6.06 -6.95 -4.42
C PHE A 350 5.64 -8.35 -3.97
N ARG A 351 6.24 -9.39 -4.55
CA ARG A 351 6.02 -10.78 -4.14
C ARG A 351 6.33 -11.00 -2.66
N THR A 352 7.52 -10.59 -2.21
CA THR A 352 7.96 -10.78 -0.82
C THR A 352 7.05 -10.02 0.15
N GLN A 353 6.61 -8.83 -0.22
CA GLN A 353 5.66 -8.02 0.53
C GLN A 353 4.31 -8.75 0.67
N ALA A 354 3.76 -9.26 -0.44
CA ALA A 354 2.49 -9.99 -0.47
C ALA A 354 2.55 -11.30 0.32
N GLU A 355 3.60 -12.11 0.13
CA GLU A 355 3.81 -13.37 0.85
C GLU A 355 3.96 -13.14 2.36
N GLN A 356 4.67 -12.07 2.79
CA GLN A 356 4.80 -11.74 4.20
C GLN A 356 3.45 -11.41 4.82
N LEU A 357 2.69 -10.51 4.21
CA LEU A 357 1.38 -10.11 4.73
C LEU A 357 0.42 -11.30 4.75
N ALA A 358 0.35 -12.08 3.68
CA ALA A 358 -0.51 -13.27 3.61
C ALA A 358 -0.19 -14.28 4.71
N SER A 359 1.09 -14.56 4.94
CA SER A 359 1.54 -15.46 6.02
C SER A 359 1.09 -14.97 7.40
N LEU A 360 1.18 -13.65 7.65
CA LEU A 360 0.76 -13.05 8.91
C LEU A 360 -0.76 -13.11 9.09
N MET A 361 -1.54 -12.80 8.05
CA MET A 361 -3.00 -12.88 8.08
C MET A 361 -3.49 -14.32 8.29
N ARG A 362 -2.96 -15.30 7.51
CA ARG A 362 -3.30 -16.72 7.66
C ARG A 362 -3.00 -17.23 9.07
N ARG A 363 -1.81 -16.88 9.58
CA ARG A 363 -1.45 -17.22 10.97
C ARG A 363 -2.43 -16.61 11.98
N SER A 364 -2.88 -15.39 11.76
CA SER A 364 -3.85 -14.74 12.65
C SER A 364 -5.22 -15.43 12.57
N ILE A 365 -5.73 -15.71 11.38
CA ILE A 365 -6.97 -16.45 11.18
C ILE A 365 -6.92 -17.77 11.96
N ASN A 366 -5.86 -18.58 11.77
CA ASN A 366 -5.72 -19.87 12.43
C ASN A 366 -5.62 -19.77 13.95
N LYS A 367 -4.83 -18.80 14.47
CA LYS A 367 -4.57 -18.71 15.90
C LYS A 367 -5.62 -17.95 16.72
N VAL A 368 -6.27 -16.97 16.11
CA VAL A 368 -7.21 -16.08 16.81
C VAL A 368 -8.64 -16.49 16.52
N GLU A 369 -9.02 -16.58 15.24
CA GLU A 369 -10.40 -16.82 14.86
C GLU A 369 -10.76 -18.31 14.89
N LEU A 370 -10.03 -19.15 14.15
CA LEU A 370 -10.39 -20.55 13.98
C LEU A 370 -10.11 -21.39 15.23
N LYS A 371 -9.04 -21.09 15.98
CA LYS A 371 -8.75 -21.80 17.21
C LYS A 371 -9.86 -21.66 18.27
N GLU A 372 -10.59 -20.57 18.28
CA GLU A 372 -11.74 -20.42 19.16
C GLU A 372 -12.96 -21.21 18.68
N ARG A 373 -13.16 -21.28 17.35
CA ARG A 373 -14.23 -22.10 16.75
C ARG A 373 -13.99 -23.59 16.93
N MET A 374 -12.76 -24.05 16.77
CA MET A 374 -12.38 -25.47 16.99
C MET A 374 -12.72 -26.01 18.38
N LYS A 375 -12.86 -25.14 19.36
CA LYS A 375 -13.27 -25.55 20.71
C LYS A 375 -14.74 -26.00 20.77
N TRP A 376 -15.56 -25.56 19.82
CA TRP A 376 -17.00 -25.76 19.79
C TRP A 376 -17.49 -26.59 18.61
N ASP A 377 -16.67 -26.75 17.58
CA ASP A 377 -17.00 -27.44 16.34
C ASP A 377 -16.01 -28.56 16.08
N GLU A 378 -16.40 -29.80 16.43
CA GLU A 378 -15.58 -31.00 16.30
C GLU A 378 -15.35 -31.39 14.81
N ASN A 379 -16.15 -30.89 13.89
CA ASN A 379 -16.04 -31.18 12.46
C ASN A 379 -15.06 -30.30 11.71
N MET A 380 -14.47 -29.31 12.38
CA MET A 380 -13.56 -28.34 11.76
C MET A 380 -12.11 -28.88 11.75
N HIS A 381 -11.85 -29.85 10.87
CA HIS A 381 -10.54 -30.52 10.80
C HIS A 381 -9.49 -29.76 9.97
N ASP A 382 -9.88 -28.78 9.15
CA ASP A 382 -9.00 -28.16 8.15
C ASP A 382 -8.97 -26.62 8.23
N CYS A 383 -8.34 -26.12 9.32
CA CYS A 383 -8.22 -24.68 9.54
C CYS A 383 -7.27 -24.03 8.55
N ASP A 384 -6.26 -24.76 8.06
CA ASP A 384 -5.25 -24.19 7.16
C ASP A 384 -5.86 -23.94 5.77
N GLU A 385 -6.74 -24.84 5.29
CA GLU A 385 -7.47 -24.64 4.03
C GLU A 385 -8.36 -23.40 4.05
N GLU A 386 -9.09 -23.15 5.16
CA GLU A 386 -9.93 -21.96 5.27
C GLU A 386 -9.11 -20.67 5.27
N ALA A 387 -7.97 -20.65 5.94
CA ALA A 387 -7.08 -19.47 5.96
C ALA A 387 -6.49 -19.22 4.57
N ASP A 388 -6.08 -20.29 3.86
CA ASP A 388 -5.53 -20.19 2.50
C ASP A 388 -6.61 -19.78 1.48
N ARG A 389 -7.83 -20.27 1.63
CA ARG A 389 -8.97 -19.88 0.80
C ARG A 389 -9.31 -18.41 0.99
N ARG A 390 -9.25 -17.90 2.23
CA ARG A 390 -9.61 -16.54 2.56
C ARG A 390 -8.53 -15.54 2.16
N VAL A 391 -7.26 -15.92 2.26
CA VAL A 391 -6.13 -15.05 1.92
C VAL A 391 -5.32 -15.70 0.80
N GLN A 392 -5.47 -15.17 -0.40
CA GLN A 392 -4.84 -15.68 -1.61
C GLN A 392 -3.71 -14.77 -2.06
N VAL A 393 -2.64 -15.36 -2.58
CA VAL A 393 -1.54 -14.65 -3.24
C VAL A 393 -1.40 -15.22 -4.63
N HIS A 394 -1.46 -14.37 -5.64
CA HIS A 394 -1.31 -14.80 -7.03
C HIS A 394 -0.27 -13.98 -7.77
N ASP A 395 0.57 -14.68 -8.50
CA ASP A 395 1.46 -14.10 -9.50
C ASP A 395 0.67 -13.86 -10.77
N VAL A 396 0.60 -12.62 -11.21
CA VAL A 396 -0.16 -12.25 -12.41
C VAL A 396 0.55 -12.73 -13.67
N GLY A 397 1.89 -12.76 -13.66
CA GLY A 397 2.71 -13.17 -14.81
C GLY A 397 2.41 -12.32 -16.04
N ASP A 398 2.21 -12.99 -17.20
CA ASP A 398 1.85 -12.34 -18.46
C ASP A 398 0.36 -11.94 -18.54
N LYS A 399 -0.45 -12.33 -17.56
CA LYS A 399 -1.88 -11.99 -17.53
C LYS A 399 -2.06 -10.56 -17.07
N SER A 400 -3.08 -9.90 -17.62
CA SER A 400 -3.48 -8.60 -17.08
C SER A 400 -4.04 -8.79 -15.66
N ASN A 401 -3.59 -7.99 -14.70
CA ASN A 401 -4.13 -7.92 -13.34
C ASN A 401 -5.66 -7.74 -13.35
N ASP A 402 -6.19 -7.00 -14.34
CA ASP A 402 -7.62 -6.78 -14.53
C ASP A 402 -8.40 -8.07 -14.71
N ILE A 403 -7.85 -9.07 -15.41
CA ILE A 403 -8.55 -10.35 -15.67
C ILE A 403 -8.72 -11.13 -14.37
N VAL A 404 -7.65 -11.24 -13.58
CA VAL A 404 -7.66 -11.99 -12.32
C VAL A 404 -8.54 -11.28 -11.28
N ALA A 405 -8.39 -9.95 -11.17
CA ALA A 405 -9.21 -9.14 -10.28
C ALA A 405 -10.70 -9.19 -10.66
N THR A 406 -11.02 -9.08 -11.96
CA THR A 406 -12.40 -9.18 -12.46
C THR A 406 -13.02 -10.53 -12.10
N ALA A 407 -12.34 -11.63 -12.39
CA ALA A 407 -12.87 -12.96 -12.10
C ALA A 407 -13.15 -13.16 -10.60
N TRP A 408 -12.25 -12.70 -9.74
CA TRP A 408 -12.39 -12.80 -8.30
C TRP A 408 -13.53 -11.91 -7.75
N LEU A 409 -13.64 -10.67 -8.25
CA LEU A 409 -14.70 -9.74 -7.87
C LEU A 409 -16.08 -10.21 -8.38
N ASP A 410 -16.17 -10.61 -9.65
CA ASP A 410 -17.41 -11.09 -10.26
C ASP A 410 -17.95 -12.31 -9.50
N GLU A 411 -17.10 -13.29 -9.16
CA GLU A 411 -17.50 -14.46 -8.37
C GLU A 411 -18.16 -14.07 -7.05
N ARG A 412 -17.62 -13.07 -6.36
CA ARG A 412 -18.07 -12.68 -5.01
C ARG A 412 -19.20 -11.68 -5.00
N MET A 413 -19.16 -10.73 -5.92
CA MET A 413 -20.18 -9.69 -6.02
C MET A 413 -21.49 -10.22 -6.61
N PHE A 414 -21.43 -11.19 -7.55
CA PHE A 414 -22.63 -11.79 -8.14
C PHE A 414 -23.18 -12.97 -7.36
N ARG A 415 -22.37 -13.72 -6.60
CA ARG A 415 -22.82 -14.89 -5.83
C ARG A 415 -24.00 -14.56 -4.88
N LYS A 416 -24.06 -13.35 -4.34
CA LYS A 416 -25.12 -12.89 -3.42
C LYS A 416 -26.40 -12.39 -4.09
N LEU A 417 -26.42 -12.26 -5.41
CA LEU A 417 -27.66 -11.94 -6.13
C LEU A 417 -28.49 -13.19 -6.40
N SER A 418 -27.94 -14.40 -6.16
CA SER A 418 -28.56 -15.71 -6.37
C SER A 418 -28.99 -16.43 -5.08
N GLU A 419 -28.60 -15.92 -3.90
CA GLU A 419 -29.08 -16.34 -2.57
C GLU A 419 -30.13 -15.37 -2.04
#